data_18811f1738b81c36c4d512bf85f5ad87
#
_entry.id   18811f1738b81c36c4d512bf85f5ad87
#
_cell.length_a   1.000
_cell.length_b   1.000
_cell.length_c   1.000
_cell.angle_alpha   90.00
_cell.angle_beta   90.00
_cell.angle_gamma   90.00
#
_symmetry.space_group_name_H-M   'P 1'
#
loop_
_entity.id
_entity.type
_entity.pdbx_description
1 polymer ?
#
loop_
_entity_poly.entity_id
_entity_poly.type
_entity_poly.pdbx_seq_one_letter_code
_entity_poly.pdbx_strand_id
1 'polypeptide(L)'
;MAKHRRVFEYLHGGIESGALKPGDRLPSEAELGRLFDASRITVAKAVLDLQRMGLVTRRPGAGTHVLSQQRATGRTFGLLIPELGLTEIFEPICLGMARTGFAKPDALLWGSASASAGESAREAEQMAQSFIAQKAAGVFFAPLELAADRDAVNRRIARALDRAQIPIVLLDRCYMPFPERSDHDLVGIDNRRAGYMAAAHLLGMGARRLAFLGEPAAANTVDARIAGFHEAMRMHGAAPERDPAWRGSAQDEVLVRGMLEALRPEGIVCANDLTAAQLMQTLLGLGVRIPEQVRIVGIDDVKYASLLPVPLTTIHQDCAGIGVAAMAAMLERLEHPELPARDILLPVRLVVRRSCGAQLKSRSGDERGLAWE
;
A
#
# COMPACT_ATOMS: atom_id res chain seq x y z
N MET A 1 -22.77 -33.92 16.55
CA MET A 1 -22.85 -32.52 16.02
C MET A 1 -23.75 -31.69 16.93
N ALA A 2 -23.36 -30.45 17.25
CA ALA A 2 -24.20 -29.56 18.06
C ALA A 2 -25.51 -29.23 17.28
N LYS A 3 -26.65 -29.25 17.99
CA LYS A 3 -27.98 -29.00 17.40
C LYS A 3 -28.06 -27.67 16.58
N HIS A 4 -27.37 -26.62 17.06
CA HIS A 4 -27.21 -25.35 16.33
C HIS A 4 -26.65 -25.56 14.94
N ARG A 5 -25.55 -26.31 14.79
CA ARG A 5 -24.86 -26.54 13.53
C ARG A 5 -25.73 -27.31 12.53
N ARG A 6 -26.50 -28.27 13.01
CA ARG A 6 -27.44 -29.01 12.15
C ARG A 6 -28.57 -28.15 11.61
N VAL A 7 -29.13 -27.23 12.41
CA VAL A 7 -30.13 -26.26 11.95
C VAL A 7 -29.51 -25.31 10.93
N PHE A 8 -28.30 -24.80 11.21
CA PHE A 8 -27.60 -23.91 10.30
C PHE A 8 -27.30 -24.57 8.95
N GLU A 9 -26.72 -25.78 8.96
CA GLU A 9 -26.36 -26.52 7.74
C GLU A 9 -27.59 -26.86 6.89
N TYR A 10 -28.71 -27.23 7.52
CA TYR A 10 -29.97 -27.49 6.82
C TYR A 10 -30.50 -26.26 6.08
N LEU A 11 -30.58 -25.12 6.75
CA LEU A 11 -31.05 -23.88 6.15
C LEU A 11 -30.08 -23.34 5.11
N HIS A 12 -28.80 -23.34 5.40
CA HIS A 12 -27.75 -22.89 4.50
C HIS A 12 -27.70 -23.75 3.23
N GLY A 13 -27.67 -25.06 3.36
CA GLY A 13 -27.69 -25.96 2.21
C GLY A 13 -28.99 -25.87 1.40
N GLY A 14 -30.14 -25.61 2.03
CA GLY A 14 -31.42 -25.34 1.34
C GLY A 14 -31.37 -24.04 0.52
N ILE A 15 -30.69 -23.02 1.03
CA ILE A 15 -30.47 -21.75 0.29
C ILE A 15 -29.49 -21.95 -0.86
N GLU A 16 -28.37 -22.62 -0.62
CA GLU A 16 -27.34 -22.89 -1.64
C GLU A 16 -27.83 -23.76 -2.79
N SER A 17 -28.57 -24.80 -2.45
CA SER A 17 -29.16 -25.71 -3.48
C SER A 17 -30.33 -25.10 -4.26
N GLY A 18 -30.88 -23.95 -3.83
CA GLY A 18 -32.04 -23.31 -4.42
C GLY A 18 -33.37 -23.98 -4.01
N ALA A 19 -33.37 -24.91 -3.06
CA ALA A 19 -34.58 -25.49 -2.47
C ALA A 19 -35.37 -24.43 -1.67
N LEU A 20 -34.68 -23.49 -1.05
CA LEU A 20 -35.22 -22.27 -0.46
C LEU A 20 -34.90 -21.10 -1.39
N LYS A 21 -35.89 -20.63 -2.11
CA LYS A 21 -35.71 -19.58 -3.12
C LYS A 21 -35.72 -18.18 -2.48
N PRO A 22 -35.10 -17.18 -3.14
CA PRO A 22 -35.20 -15.78 -2.75
C PRO A 22 -36.68 -15.36 -2.61
N GLY A 23 -36.98 -14.70 -1.47
CA GLY A 23 -38.33 -14.31 -1.10
C GLY A 23 -39.11 -15.36 -0.30
N ASP A 24 -38.69 -16.63 -0.32
CA ASP A 24 -39.32 -17.68 0.46
C ASP A 24 -39.24 -17.40 1.94
N ARG A 25 -40.28 -17.73 2.64
CA ARG A 25 -40.30 -17.66 4.12
C ARG A 25 -39.63 -18.92 4.68
N LEU A 26 -38.65 -18.72 5.56
CA LEU A 26 -38.07 -19.84 6.32
C LEU A 26 -39.12 -20.51 7.21
N PRO A 27 -38.98 -21.81 7.49
CA PRO A 27 -39.75 -22.44 8.54
C PRO A 27 -39.64 -21.70 9.84
N SER A 28 -40.71 -21.61 10.60
CA SER A 28 -40.73 -20.89 11.87
C SER A 28 -39.76 -21.49 12.91
N GLU A 29 -39.30 -20.66 13.87
CA GLU A 29 -38.43 -21.13 14.95
C GLU A 29 -39.03 -22.33 15.70
N ALA A 30 -40.38 -22.41 15.80
CA ALA A 30 -41.08 -23.51 16.43
C ALA A 30 -41.07 -24.78 15.56
N GLU A 31 -41.18 -24.67 14.25
CA GLU A 31 -41.07 -25.79 13.32
C GLU A 31 -39.68 -26.35 13.26
N LEU A 32 -38.66 -25.45 13.15
CA LEU A 32 -37.25 -25.87 13.22
C LEU A 32 -36.87 -26.49 14.56
N GLY A 33 -37.42 -25.95 15.66
CA GLY A 33 -37.23 -26.52 16.99
C GLY A 33 -37.74 -27.97 17.09
N ARG A 34 -38.92 -28.24 16.53
CA ARG A 34 -39.47 -29.59 16.44
C ARG A 34 -38.70 -30.51 15.50
N LEU A 35 -38.30 -30.02 14.33
CA LEU A 35 -37.59 -30.80 13.33
C LEU A 35 -36.21 -31.27 13.82
N PHE A 36 -35.51 -30.43 14.54
CA PHE A 36 -34.15 -30.72 15.03
C PHE A 36 -34.03 -31.02 16.50
N ASP A 37 -35.17 -31.14 17.21
CA ASP A 37 -35.23 -31.29 18.65
C ASP A 37 -34.32 -30.26 19.35
N ALA A 38 -34.42 -29.01 18.93
CA ALA A 38 -33.58 -27.90 19.36
C ALA A 38 -34.39 -26.84 20.12
N SER A 39 -33.78 -26.23 21.13
CA SER A 39 -34.42 -25.12 21.84
C SER A 39 -34.61 -23.90 20.94
N ARG A 40 -35.60 -23.06 21.23
CA ARG A 40 -35.86 -21.83 20.49
C ARG A 40 -34.62 -20.93 20.44
N ILE A 41 -33.84 -20.86 21.51
CA ILE A 41 -32.59 -20.06 21.55
C ILE A 41 -31.56 -20.64 20.57
N THR A 42 -31.45 -21.97 20.47
CA THR A 42 -30.54 -22.65 19.55
C THR A 42 -30.90 -22.37 18.08
N VAL A 43 -32.19 -22.42 17.77
CA VAL A 43 -32.68 -22.09 16.40
C VAL A 43 -32.50 -20.62 16.10
N ALA A 44 -32.87 -19.72 17.03
CA ALA A 44 -32.70 -18.28 16.84
C ALA A 44 -31.23 -17.89 16.59
N LYS A 45 -30.28 -18.56 17.25
CA LYS A 45 -28.85 -18.35 17.02
C LYS A 45 -28.43 -18.76 15.59
N ALA A 46 -28.91 -19.91 15.10
CA ALA A 46 -28.61 -20.36 13.75
C ALA A 46 -29.20 -19.40 12.68
N VAL A 47 -30.42 -18.90 12.91
CA VAL A 47 -31.06 -17.89 12.03
C VAL A 47 -30.30 -16.56 12.10
N LEU A 48 -29.81 -16.15 13.29
CA LEU A 48 -29.01 -14.93 13.43
C LEU A 48 -27.69 -15.04 12.67
N ASP A 49 -27.06 -16.19 12.67
CA ASP A 49 -25.81 -16.40 11.92
C ASP A 49 -26.05 -16.32 10.41
N LEU A 50 -27.16 -16.90 9.90
CA LEU A 50 -27.58 -16.71 8.50
C LEU A 50 -27.92 -15.23 8.18
N GLN A 51 -28.50 -14.50 9.13
CA GLN A 51 -28.78 -13.08 8.98
C GLN A 51 -27.49 -12.26 8.94
N ARG A 52 -26.49 -12.59 9.77
CA ARG A 52 -25.15 -11.96 9.74
C ARG A 52 -24.42 -12.21 8.41
N MET A 53 -24.65 -13.37 7.81
CA MET A 53 -24.15 -13.69 6.47
C MET A 53 -24.95 -13.03 5.33
N GLY A 54 -25.99 -12.25 5.64
CA GLY A 54 -26.82 -11.58 4.62
C GLY A 54 -27.70 -12.52 3.81
N LEU A 55 -27.91 -13.77 4.26
CA LEU A 55 -28.68 -14.77 3.54
C LEU A 55 -30.19 -14.67 3.80
N VAL A 56 -30.56 -14.10 4.96
CA VAL A 56 -31.95 -13.94 5.37
C VAL A 56 -32.21 -12.59 6.04
N THR A 57 -33.47 -12.13 5.99
CA THR A 57 -33.91 -10.92 6.70
C THR A 57 -35.12 -11.21 7.55
N ARG A 58 -35.19 -10.66 8.76
CA ARG A 58 -36.32 -10.77 9.66
C ARG A 58 -37.24 -9.57 9.46
N ARG A 59 -38.52 -9.83 9.15
CA ARG A 59 -39.56 -8.81 9.05
C ARG A 59 -40.50 -8.95 10.24
N PRO A 60 -40.65 -7.90 11.06
CA PRO A 60 -41.59 -7.96 12.20
C PRO A 60 -43.00 -8.36 11.73
N GLY A 61 -43.59 -9.36 12.36
CA GLY A 61 -44.91 -9.90 12.02
C GLY A 61 -44.98 -10.80 10.78
N ALA A 62 -43.99 -10.77 9.86
CA ALA A 62 -43.98 -11.52 8.63
C ALA A 62 -43.05 -12.75 8.63
N GLY A 63 -42.16 -12.87 9.64
CA GLY A 63 -41.20 -13.97 9.77
C GLY A 63 -39.85 -13.67 9.17
N THR A 64 -39.06 -14.73 8.97
CA THR A 64 -37.72 -14.63 8.37
C THR A 64 -37.80 -15.07 6.90
N HIS A 65 -37.32 -14.27 5.98
CA HIS A 65 -37.37 -14.54 4.55
C HIS A 65 -35.94 -14.68 4.02
N VAL A 66 -35.76 -15.59 3.07
CA VAL A 66 -34.56 -15.71 2.26
C VAL A 66 -34.37 -14.38 1.53
N LEU A 67 -33.28 -13.73 1.75
CA LEU A 67 -32.91 -12.59 0.92
C LEU A 67 -32.68 -13.13 -0.49
N SER A 68 -33.13 -12.38 -1.49
CA SER A 68 -32.66 -12.60 -2.82
C SER A 68 -31.15 -12.67 -2.72
N GLN A 69 -30.57 -13.86 -2.82
CA GLN A 69 -29.31 -13.98 -3.49
C GLN A 69 -29.61 -13.63 -4.95
N GLN A 70 -29.90 -12.36 -5.25
CA GLN A 70 -29.14 -11.84 -6.33
C GLN A 70 -27.73 -12.22 -5.90
N ARG A 71 -27.12 -13.24 -6.52
CA ARG A 71 -25.69 -13.23 -6.74
C ARG A 71 -25.51 -11.78 -7.13
N ALA A 72 -25.12 -11.01 -6.15
CA ALA A 72 -24.77 -9.67 -6.44
C ALA A 72 -23.73 -9.90 -7.50
N THR A 73 -24.07 -9.51 -8.72
CA THR A 73 -23.16 -9.55 -9.86
C THR A 73 -22.13 -8.47 -9.62
N GLY A 74 -21.59 -8.48 -8.40
CA GLY A 74 -20.47 -7.70 -7.97
C GLY A 74 -19.25 -8.21 -8.70
N ARG A 75 -18.52 -7.30 -9.25
CA ARG A 75 -17.25 -7.61 -9.87
C ARG A 75 -16.28 -8.01 -8.77
N THR A 76 -15.41 -8.94 -9.08
CA THR A 76 -14.33 -9.34 -8.18
C THR A 76 -13.02 -8.81 -8.74
N PHE A 77 -12.30 -8.04 -7.95
CA PHE A 77 -11.01 -7.48 -8.33
C PHE A 77 -9.89 -8.16 -7.55
N GLY A 78 -8.82 -8.56 -8.25
CA GLY A 78 -7.63 -9.09 -7.65
C GLY A 78 -6.72 -7.98 -7.11
N LEU A 79 -6.19 -8.15 -5.90
CA LEU A 79 -5.10 -7.34 -5.34
C LEU A 79 -3.81 -8.17 -5.42
N LEU A 80 -2.98 -7.92 -6.44
CA LEU A 80 -1.69 -8.55 -6.61
C LEU A 80 -0.62 -7.64 -6.01
N ILE A 81 -0.44 -7.78 -4.70
CA ILE A 81 0.54 -7.04 -3.88
C ILE A 81 1.40 -8.08 -3.16
N PRO A 82 2.50 -8.56 -3.79
CA PRO A 82 3.27 -9.70 -3.29
C PRO A 82 3.91 -9.48 -1.92
N GLU A 83 4.17 -8.24 -1.57
CA GLU A 83 4.86 -7.82 -0.34
C GLU A 83 3.93 -7.03 0.58
N LEU A 84 2.64 -7.38 0.58
CA LEU A 84 1.66 -6.75 1.48
C LEU A 84 2.07 -6.97 2.94
N GLY A 85 2.33 -5.87 3.66
CA GLY A 85 2.78 -5.89 5.05
C GLY A 85 4.28 -5.66 5.24
N LEU A 86 5.11 -5.72 4.19
CA LEU A 86 6.53 -5.30 4.26
C LEU A 86 6.68 -3.78 4.14
N THR A 87 5.80 -3.14 3.36
CA THR A 87 5.73 -1.68 3.25
C THR A 87 4.36 -1.19 3.73
N GLU A 88 4.34 -0.15 4.56
CA GLU A 88 3.10 0.34 5.18
C GLU A 88 2.21 1.18 4.24
N ILE A 89 2.62 1.39 2.98
CA ILE A 89 1.86 2.18 2.02
C ILE A 89 0.65 1.44 1.45
N PHE A 90 0.73 0.11 1.30
CA PHE A 90 -0.32 -0.66 0.61
C PHE A 90 -1.57 -0.87 1.45
N GLU A 91 -1.47 -1.00 2.77
CA GLU A 91 -2.65 -1.12 3.64
C GLU A 91 -3.58 0.11 3.50
N PRO A 92 -3.10 1.37 3.63
CA PRO A 92 -3.93 2.55 3.39
C PRO A 92 -4.45 2.66 1.96
N ILE A 93 -3.69 2.20 0.94
CA ILE A 93 -4.16 2.15 -0.46
C ILE A 93 -5.37 1.22 -0.56
N CYS A 94 -5.28 -0.01 -0.04
CA CYS A 94 -6.39 -0.97 -0.04
C CYS A 94 -7.62 -0.43 0.73
N LEU A 95 -7.41 0.25 1.87
CA LEU A 95 -8.49 0.91 2.60
C LEU A 95 -9.13 2.05 1.80
N GLY A 96 -8.34 2.80 1.03
CA GLY A 96 -8.82 3.82 0.11
C GLY A 96 -9.73 3.22 -0.97
N MET A 97 -9.30 2.13 -1.60
CA MET A 97 -10.11 1.38 -2.56
C MET A 97 -11.45 0.93 -1.95
N ALA A 98 -11.41 0.33 -0.75
CA ALA A 98 -12.60 -0.17 -0.06
C ALA A 98 -13.61 0.94 0.29
N ARG A 99 -13.16 2.17 0.49
CA ARG A 99 -14.02 3.34 0.81
C ARG A 99 -14.71 3.94 -0.41
N THR A 100 -14.27 3.66 -1.61
CA THR A 100 -14.78 4.28 -2.86
C THR A 100 -16.19 3.81 -3.24
N GLY A 101 -16.97 3.38 -2.26
CA GLY A 101 -18.39 3.14 -2.40
C GLY A 101 -18.68 2.01 -3.38
N PHE A 102 -18.56 0.81 -2.90
CA PHE A 102 -19.24 -0.31 -3.52
C PHE A 102 -20.77 -0.05 -3.47
N ALA A 103 -21.27 0.78 -4.38
CA ALA A 103 -22.71 0.91 -4.59
C ALA A 103 -23.31 -0.42 -5.08
N LYS A 104 -22.41 -1.38 -5.45
CA LYS A 104 -22.68 -2.77 -5.78
C LYS A 104 -21.74 -3.63 -4.93
N PRO A 105 -22.04 -4.90 -4.66
CA PRO A 105 -21.21 -5.78 -3.86
C PRO A 105 -19.98 -6.26 -4.64
N ASP A 106 -19.19 -5.30 -5.09
CA ASP A 106 -17.86 -5.58 -5.66
C ASP A 106 -16.96 -6.08 -4.52
N ALA A 107 -16.09 -7.05 -4.78
CA ALA A 107 -15.20 -7.64 -3.79
C ALA A 107 -13.74 -7.45 -4.21
N LEU A 108 -12.88 -7.15 -3.22
CA LEU A 108 -11.44 -7.22 -3.39
C LEU A 108 -10.96 -8.58 -2.89
N LEU A 109 -10.27 -9.32 -3.74
CA LEU A 109 -9.62 -10.58 -3.40
C LEU A 109 -8.12 -10.34 -3.27
N TRP A 110 -7.55 -10.73 -2.15
CA TRP A 110 -6.10 -10.83 -2.02
C TRP A 110 -5.70 -12.27 -1.71
N GLY A 111 -4.52 -12.67 -2.19
CA GLY A 111 -3.88 -13.91 -1.77
C GLY A 111 -3.09 -13.69 -0.48
N SER A 112 -2.93 -14.74 0.31
CA SER A 112 -1.96 -14.72 1.41
C SER A 112 -0.56 -14.82 0.80
N ALA A 113 0.27 -13.79 0.97
CA ALA A 113 1.68 -13.86 0.66
C ALA A 113 2.45 -14.38 1.89
N SER A 114 3.36 -15.31 1.69
CA SER A 114 4.32 -15.75 2.71
C SER A 114 5.51 -14.80 2.77
N ALA A 115 6.11 -14.63 3.94
CA ALA A 115 7.10 -13.58 4.19
C ALA A 115 8.55 -13.92 3.77
N SER A 116 8.79 -14.92 2.94
CA SER A 116 10.15 -15.29 2.53
C SER A 116 10.52 -14.76 1.14
N ALA A 117 11.57 -13.96 1.04
CA ALA A 117 12.00 -13.26 -0.17
C ALA A 117 12.26 -14.14 -1.41
N GLY A 118 12.48 -15.45 -1.23
CA GLY A 118 12.68 -16.39 -2.36
C GLY A 118 11.38 -17.01 -2.90
N GLU A 119 10.26 -16.86 -2.18
CA GLU A 119 8.96 -17.42 -2.54
C GLU A 119 8.05 -16.36 -3.18
N SER A 120 8.31 -15.06 -2.96
CA SER A 120 7.46 -13.94 -3.39
C SER A 120 7.20 -13.93 -4.90
N ALA A 121 8.18 -14.29 -5.73
CA ALA A 121 8.03 -14.36 -7.18
C ALA A 121 7.06 -15.48 -7.62
N ARG A 122 7.18 -16.68 -7.02
CA ARG A 122 6.29 -17.81 -7.29
C ARG A 122 4.88 -17.54 -6.79
N GLU A 123 4.76 -16.96 -5.61
CA GLU A 123 3.47 -16.60 -5.02
C GLU A 123 2.75 -15.55 -5.86
N ALA A 124 3.46 -14.53 -6.35
CA ALA A 124 2.90 -13.52 -7.24
C ALA A 124 2.36 -14.14 -8.55
N GLU A 125 3.10 -15.06 -9.16
CA GLU A 125 2.64 -15.78 -10.35
C GLU A 125 1.43 -16.68 -10.04
N GLN A 126 1.42 -17.38 -8.90
CA GLN A 126 0.29 -18.20 -8.46
C GLN A 126 -0.95 -17.35 -8.17
N MET A 127 -0.80 -16.19 -7.54
CA MET A 127 -1.90 -15.24 -7.33
C MET A 127 -2.49 -14.78 -8.66
N ALA A 128 -1.66 -14.40 -9.62
CA ALA A 128 -2.12 -14.02 -10.96
C ALA A 128 -2.92 -15.15 -11.62
N GLN A 129 -2.43 -16.40 -11.57
CA GLN A 129 -3.15 -17.56 -12.11
C GLN A 129 -4.48 -17.82 -11.38
N SER A 130 -4.53 -17.61 -10.07
CA SER A 130 -5.76 -17.71 -9.29
C SER A 130 -6.79 -16.67 -9.72
N PHE A 131 -6.39 -15.42 -9.94
CA PHE A 131 -7.28 -14.36 -10.43
C PHE A 131 -7.79 -14.66 -11.85
N ILE A 132 -6.95 -15.22 -12.71
CA ILE A 132 -7.34 -15.68 -14.05
C ILE A 132 -8.39 -16.80 -13.95
N ALA A 133 -8.13 -17.83 -13.12
CA ALA A 133 -9.05 -18.95 -12.92
C ALA A 133 -10.41 -18.51 -12.34
N GLN A 134 -10.42 -17.51 -11.47
CA GLN A 134 -11.61 -16.92 -10.86
C GLN A 134 -12.31 -15.90 -11.76
N LYS A 135 -11.77 -15.61 -12.96
CA LYS A 135 -12.29 -14.60 -13.90
C LYS A 135 -12.46 -13.24 -13.23
N ALA A 136 -11.43 -12.79 -12.53
CA ALA A 136 -11.43 -11.46 -11.92
C ALA A 136 -11.77 -10.39 -12.98
N ALA A 137 -12.59 -9.41 -12.60
CA ALA A 137 -12.98 -8.33 -13.49
C ALA A 137 -11.85 -7.36 -13.81
N GLY A 138 -10.81 -7.33 -12.96
CA GLY A 138 -9.60 -6.55 -13.12
C GLY A 138 -8.62 -6.87 -12.00
N VAL A 139 -7.36 -6.48 -12.16
CA VAL A 139 -6.30 -6.71 -11.18
C VAL A 139 -5.57 -5.41 -10.89
N PHE A 140 -5.48 -5.06 -9.62
CA PHE A 140 -4.57 -4.03 -9.12
C PHE A 140 -3.23 -4.68 -8.83
N PHE A 141 -2.21 -4.22 -9.51
CA PHE A 141 -0.89 -4.85 -9.47
C PHE A 141 0.18 -3.89 -8.94
N ALA A 142 0.75 -4.20 -7.78
CA ALA A 142 2.00 -3.61 -7.32
C ALA A 142 3.15 -4.49 -7.76
N PRO A 143 3.97 -4.08 -8.75
CA PRO A 143 5.06 -4.90 -9.25
C PRO A 143 6.07 -5.27 -8.16
N LEU A 144 6.61 -6.49 -8.22
CA LEU A 144 7.68 -6.97 -7.36
C LEU A 144 8.90 -6.05 -7.42
N GLU A 145 9.53 -5.87 -6.27
CA GLU A 145 10.83 -5.20 -6.11
C GLU A 145 11.77 -6.07 -5.27
N LEU A 146 13.02 -5.62 -5.08
CA LEU A 146 14.04 -6.26 -4.24
C LEU A 146 14.44 -7.69 -4.64
N ALA A 147 13.93 -8.22 -5.76
CA ALA A 147 14.30 -9.51 -6.31
C ALA A 147 15.12 -9.32 -7.59
N ALA A 148 16.13 -10.18 -7.81
CA ALA A 148 17.02 -10.06 -8.96
C ALA A 148 16.30 -10.32 -10.31
N ASP A 149 15.30 -11.20 -10.31
CA ASP A 149 14.50 -11.57 -11.48
C ASP A 149 13.16 -10.86 -11.59
N ARG A 150 12.92 -9.85 -10.75
CA ARG A 150 11.65 -9.12 -10.66
C ARG A 150 11.09 -8.66 -12.01
N ASP A 151 11.94 -8.10 -12.88
CA ASP A 151 11.50 -7.54 -14.16
C ASP A 151 10.94 -8.63 -15.08
N ALA A 152 11.57 -9.80 -15.09
CA ALA A 152 11.10 -10.95 -15.86
C ALA A 152 9.79 -11.52 -15.29
N VAL A 153 9.68 -11.62 -13.96
CA VAL A 153 8.46 -12.08 -13.27
C VAL A 153 7.31 -11.13 -13.52
N ASN A 154 7.52 -9.83 -13.27
CA ASN A 154 6.49 -8.80 -13.46
C ASN A 154 5.95 -8.80 -14.90
N ARG A 155 6.85 -8.90 -15.91
CA ARG A 155 6.46 -9.00 -17.32
C ARG A 155 5.67 -10.28 -17.62
N ARG A 156 6.01 -11.43 -17.01
CA ARG A 156 5.27 -12.69 -17.19
C ARG A 156 3.86 -12.57 -16.60
N ILE A 157 3.74 -11.97 -15.42
CA ILE A 157 2.45 -11.73 -14.75
C ILE A 157 1.58 -10.83 -15.63
N ALA A 158 2.09 -9.67 -16.05
CA ALA A 158 1.34 -8.75 -16.89
C ALA A 158 0.85 -9.42 -18.18
N ARG A 159 1.75 -10.11 -18.90
CA ARG A 159 1.40 -10.85 -20.13
C ARG A 159 0.37 -11.96 -19.90
N ALA A 160 0.38 -12.63 -18.74
CA ALA A 160 -0.61 -13.66 -18.43
C ALA A 160 -2.01 -13.06 -18.24
N LEU A 161 -2.11 -11.94 -17.54
CA LEU A 161 -3.35 -11.20 -17.34
C LEU A 161 -3.86 -10.60 -18.65
N ASP A 162 -2.97 -10.02 -19.49
CA ASP A 162 -3.31 -9.47 -20.80
C ASP A 162 -3.90 -10.55 -21.74
N ARG A 163 -3.25 -11.74 -21.78
CA ARG A 163 -3.77 -12.87 -22.56
C ARG A 163 -5.13 -13.36 -22.09
N ALA A 164 -5.41 -13.24 -20.80
CA ALA A 164 -6.69 -13.53 -20.20
C ALA A 164 -7.72 -12.39 -20.36
N GLN A 165 -7.30 -11.28 -21.01
CA GLN A 165 -8.10 -10.05 -21.18
C GLN A 165 -8.61 -9.47 -19.85
N ILE A 166 -7.79 -9.55 -18.81
CA ILE A 166 -8.08 -8.97 -17.50
C ILE A 166 -7.38 -7.62 -17.40
N PRO A 167 -8.11 -6.50 -17.27
CA PRO A 167 -7.53 -5.18 -17.11
C PRO A 167 -6.61 -5.08 -15.90
N ILE A 168 -5.50 -4.35 -16.07
CA ILE A 168 -4.50 -4.11 -15.03
C ILE A 168 -4.46 -2.61 -14.72
N VAL A 169 -4.46 -2.27 -13.42
CA VAL A 169 -4.07 -0.96 -12.93
C VAL A 169 -2.85 -1.15 -12.04
N LEU A 170 -1.74 -0.53 -12.41
CA LEU A 170 -0.50 -0.56 -11.64
C LEU A 170 -0.61 0.37 -10.42
N LEU A 171 -0.12 -0.10 -9.29
CA LEU A 171 -0.07 0.65 -8.04
C LEU A 171 1.37 1.06 -7.73
N ASP A 172 1.55 2.34 -7.41
CA ASP A 172 2.82 2.94 -6.96
C ASP A 172 3.90 2.99 -8.04
N ARG A 173 4.13 1.90 -8.78
CA ARG A 173 5.27 1.73 -9.68
C ARG A 173 4.94 1.02 -10.99
N CYS A 174 5.68 1.38 -12.05
CA CYS A 174 5.70 0.64 -13.31
C CYS A 174 6.70 -0.52 -13.20
N TYR A 175 6.43 -1.65 -13.88
CA TYR A 175 7.37 -2.76 -14.00
C TYR A 175 8.36 -2.61 -15.16
N MET A 176 8.16 -1.60 -16.00
CA MET A 176 9.10 -1.28 -17.08
C MET A 176 10.15 -0.29 -16.60
N PRO A 177 11.45 -0.48 -16.91
CA PRO A 177 12.48 0.48 -16.56
C PRO A 177 12.33 1.77 -17.40
N PHE A 178 12.66 2.90 -16.81
CA PHE A 178 12.73 4.16 -17.58
C PHE A 178 13.79 4.04 -18.71
N PRO A 179 13.52 4.55 -19.95
CA PRO A 179 12.38 5.37 -20.36
C PRO A 179 11.16 4.58 -20.86
N GLU A 180 11.17 3.26 -20.77
CA GLU A 180 10.04 2.44 -21.22
C GLU A 180 8.80 2.69 -20.35
N ARG A 181 7.61 2.47 -20.93
CA ARG A 181 6.33 2.57 -20.27
C ARG A 181 5.48 1.34 -20.59
N SER A 182 4.69 0.89 -19.63
CA SER A 182 3.70 -0.16 -19.86
C SER A 182 2.42 0.40 -20.53
N ASP A 183 1.62 -0.49 -21.13
CA ASP A 183 0.32 -0.16 -21.72
C ASP A 183 -0.81 -0.20 -20.67
N HIS A 184 -0.48 -0.10 -19.38
CA HIS A 184 -1.44 -0.11 -18.27
C HIS A 184 -1.50 1.25 -17.57
N ASP A 185 -2.67 1.57 -17.00
CA ASP A 185 -2.79 2.74 -16.13
C ASP A 185 -1.90 2.54 -14.88
N LEU A 186 -1.20 3.59 -14.49
CA LEU A 186 -0.40 3.66 -13.29
C LEU A 186 -1.00 4.70 -12.34
N VAL A 187 -1.20 4.35 -11.08
CA VAL A 187 -1.62 5.29 -10.04
C VAL A 187 -0.57 5.31 -8.94
N GLY A 188 -0.04 6.49 -8.66
CA GLY A 188 1.04 6.68 -7.69
C GLY A 188 1.31 8.15 -7.42
N ILE A 189 2.59 8.48 -7.19
CA ILE A 189 3.06 9.86 -6.97
C ILE A 189 4.15 10.23 -7.99
N ASP A 190 4.40 11.54 -8.14
CA ASP A 190 5.59 12.01 -8.85
C ASP A 190 6.85 11.81 -7.97
N ASN A 191 7.50 10.66 -8.16
CA ASN A 191 8.68 10.26 -7.40
C ASN A 191 9.89 11.19 -7.65
N ARG A 192 10.04 11.75 -8.86
CA ARG A 192 11.09 12.74 -9.14
C ARG A 192 10.87 14.00 -8.32
N ARG A 193 9.63 14.49 -8.26
CA ARG A 193 9.26 15.64 -7.43
C ARG A 193 9.47 15.35 -5.95
N ALA A 194 9.16 14.14 -5.47
CA ALA A 194 9.37 13.72 -4.07
C ALA A 194 10.86 13.80 -3.69
N GLY A 195 11.74 13.22 -4.50
CA GLY A 195 13.20 13.28 -4.29
C GLY A 195 13.75 14.71 -4.36
N TYR A 196 13.26 15.52 -5.31
CA TYR A 196 13.59 16.94 -5.41
C TYR A 196 13.21 17.71 -4.14
N MET A 197 11.98 17.57 -3.67
CA MET A 197 11.47 18.28 -2.49
C MET A 197 12.24 17.91 -1.22
N ALA A 198 12.58 16.63 -1.04
CA ALA A 198 13.35 16.15 0.11
C ALA A 198 14.75 16.78 0.14
N ALA A 199 15.45 16.77 -0.98
CA ALA A 199 16.78 17.37 -1.11
C ALA A 199 16.73 18.90 -0.99
N ALA A 200 15.82 19.57 -1.71
CA ALA A 200 15.67 21.02 -1.67
C ALA A 200 15.37 21.54 -0.27
N HIS A 201 14.60 20.78 0.54
CA HIS A 201 14.36 21.13 1.94
C HIS A 201 15.65 21.14 2.75
N LEU A 202 16.50 20.11 2.67
CA LEU A 202 17.77 20.05 3.39
C LEU A 202 18.75 21.15 2.93
N LEU A 203 18.81 21.43 1.62
CA LEU A 203 19.61 22.52 1.04
C LEU A 203 19.10 23.88 1.52
N GLY A 204 17.79 24.10 1.55
CA GLY A 204 17.16 25.31 2.11
C GLY A 204 17.42 25.48 3.60
N MET A 205 17.62 24.38 4.34
CA MET A 205 18.04 24.37 5.74
C MET A 205 19.54 24.65 5.94
N GLY A 206 20.29 24.86 4.84
CA GLY A 206 21.70 25.23 4.84
C GLY A 206 22.68 24.07 4.73
N ALA A 207 22.22 22.83 4.55
CA ALA A 207 23.09 21.72 4.21
C ALA A 207 23.70 21.95 2.81
N ARG A 208 24.95 21.53 2.62
CA ARG A 208 25.65 21.65 1.33
C ARG A 208 26.10 20.28 0.82
N ARG A 209 26.42 19.36 1.70
CA ARG A 209 26.81 18.00 1.36
C ARG A 209 25.66 17.07 1.71
N LEU A 210 24.99 16.56 0.69
CA LEU A 210 23.91 15.58 0.86
C LEU A 210 24.35 14.22 0.36
N ALA A 211 23.77 13.18 0.94
CA ALA A 211 23.78 11.82 0.42
C ALA A 211 22.34 11.36 0.17
N PHE A 212 22.18 10.40 -0.73
CA PHE A 212 20.97 9.62 -0.90
C PHE A 212 21.27 8.16 -0.54
N LEU A 213 20.39 7.51 0.23
CA LEU A 213 20.51 6.11 0.59
C LEU A 213 19.27 5.32 0.21
N GLY A 214 19.44 4.22 -0.51
CA GLY A 214 18.40 3.28 -0.88
C GLY A 214 18.90 1.84 -1.00
N GLU A 215 17.98 0.88 -0.96
CA GLU A 215 18.32 -0.53 -1.11
C GLU A 215 18.83 -0.84 -2.52
N PRO A 216 19.75 -1.84 -2.66
CA PRO A 216 20.09 -2.42 -3.95
C PRO A 216 18.83 -3.03 -4.57
N ALA A 217 18.71 -3.03 -5.87
CA ALA A 217 17.55 -3.62 -6.56
C ALA A 217 16.17 -3.07 -6.12
N ALA A 218 16.12 -1.86 -5.54
CA ALA A 218 14.87 -1.15 -5.28
C ALA A 218 14.10 -0.86 -6.58
N ALA A 219 12.81 -0.55 -6.46
CA ALA A 219 11.96 -0.20 -7.59
C ALA A 219 12.47 1.02 -8.37
N ASN A 220 12.03 1.17 -9.62
CA ASN A 220 12.34 2.32 -10.47
C ASN A 220 11.84 3.67 -9.90
N THR A 221 10.91 3.65 -8.97
CA THR A 221 10.50 4.83 -8.19
C THR A 221 11.68 5.43 -7.42
N VAL A 222 12.59 4.60 -6.91
CA VAL A 222 13.80 5.07 -6.22
C VAL A 222 14.78 5.72 -7.19
N ASP A 223 14.90 5.22 -8.42
CA ASP A 223 15.71 5.87 -9.46
C ASP A 223 15.16 7.25 -9.83
N ALA A 224 13.82 7.37 -9.90
CA ALA A 224 13.17 8.66 -10.12
C ALA A 224 13.39 9.62 -8.94
N ARG A 225 13.35 9.12 -7.68
CA ARG A 225 13.68 9.91 -6.47
C ARG A 225 15.12 10.41 -6.51
N ILE A 226 16.07 9.57 -6.92
CA ILE A 226 17.49 9.94 -7.09
C ILE A 226 17.64 11.01 -8.19
N ALA A 227 16.94 10.87 -9.33
CA ALA A 227 16.99 11.86 -10.38
C ALA A 227 16.51 13.25 -9.89
N GLY A 228 15.42 13.29 -9.11
CA GLY A 228 14.93 14.52 -8.48
C GLY A 228 15.91 15.08 -7.45
N PHE A 229 16.53 14.21 -6.64
CA PHE A 229 17.56 14.59 -5.71
C PHE A 229 18.76 15.27 -6.40
N HIS A 230 19.30 14.68 -7.46
CA HIS A 230 20.38 15.29 -8.25
C HIS A 230 19.98 16.62 -8.88
N GLU A 231 18.73 16.71 -9.36
CA GLU A 231 18.21 17.98 -9.91
C GLU A 231 18.19 19.08 -8.85
N ALA A 232 17.73 18.81 -7.64
CA ALA A 232 17.75 19.76 -6.53
C ALA A 232 19.18 20.18 -6.19
N MET A 233 20.12 19.23 -6.08
CA MET A 233 21.54 19.53 -5.85
C MET A 233 22.09 20.50 -6.90
N ARG A 234 21.83 20.23 -8.17
CA ARG A 234 22.29 21.08 -9.27
C ARG A 234 21.67 22.49 -9.21
N MET A 235 20.37 22.57 -8.98
CA MET A 235 19.62 23.84 -8.95
C MET A 235 20.05 24.74 -7.78
N HIS A 236 20.50 24.14 -6.67
CA HIS A 236 20.99 24.86 -5.50
C HIS A 236 22.53 25.06 -5.48
N GLY A 237 23.23 24.76 -6.59
CA GLY A 237 24.67 24.92 -6.70
C GLY A 237 25.47 24.04 -5.72
N ALA A 238 24.92 22.90 -5.33
CA ALA A 238 25.51 21.92 -4.41
C ALA A 238 25.89 20.62 -5.12
N ALA A 239 26.09 20.64 -6.45
CA ALA A 239 26.45 19.45 -7.22
C ALA A 239 27.81 18.90 -6.72
N PRO A 240 27.87 17.62 -6.30
CA PRO A 240 29.08 17.03 -5.76
C PRO A 240 30.02 16.56 -6.88
N GLU A 241 31.32 16.41 -6.56
CA GLU A 241 32.32 15.85 -7.47
C GLU A 241 32.14 14.33 -7.67
N ARG A 242 31.53 13.64 -6.70
CA ARG A 242 31.26 12.21 -6.73
C ARG A 242 29.75 11.97 -6.61
N ASP A 243 29.26 10.88 -7.19
CA ASP A 243 27.86 10.50 -7.04
C ASP A 243 27.52 10.32 -5.55
N PRO A 244 26.58 11.11 -5.00
CA PRO A 244 26.16 11.02 -3.62
C PRO A 244 25.09 9.96 -3.37
N ALA A 245 24.62 9.23 -4.41
CA ALA A 245 23.66 8.17 -4.29
C ALA A 245 24.32 6.84 -3.94
N TRP A 246 23.99 6.32 -2.77
CA TRP A 246 24.47 5.04 -2.25
C TRP A 246 23.38 3.99 -2.26
N ARG A 247 23.76 2.77 -2.61
CA ARG A 247 22.89 1.61 -2.65
C ARG A 247 23.40 0.54 -1.69
N GLY A 248 22.62 0.22 -0.70
CA GLY A 248 22.94 -0.80 0.29
C GLY A 248 22.02 -0.73 1.50
N SER A 249 22.13 -1.73 2.37
CA SER A 249 21.30 -1.78 3.57
C SER A 249 21.68 -0.67 4.56
N ALA A 250 20.67 0.06 5.01
CA ALA A 250 20.83 1.08 6.04
C ALA A 250 21.25 0.50 7.41
N GLN A 251 21.14 -0.82 7.59
CA GLN A 251 21.56 -1.56 8.78
C GLN A 251 23.02 -2.03 8.71
N ASP A 252 23.65 -1.95 7.54
CA ASP A 252 25.05 -2.30 7.37
C ASP A 252 25.93 -1.17 7.88
N GLU A 253 26.48 -1.34 9.09
CA GLU A 253 27.37 -0.34 9.71
C GLU A 253 28.62 -0.05 8.87
N VAL A 254 29.17 -1.03 8.17
CA VAL A 254 30.37 -0.84 7.34
C VAL A 254 30.08 0.08 6.17
N LEU A 255 28.95 -0.16 5.50
CA LEU A 255 28.46 0.67 4.41
C LEU A 255 28.18 2.09 4.89
N VAL A 256 27.46 2.23 6.03
CA VAL A 256 27.08 3.53 6.56
C VAL A 256 28.32 4.31 6.99
N ARG A 257 29.31 3.69 7.65
CA ARG A 257 30.60 4.34 7.98
C ARG A 257 31.34 4.77 6.71
N GLY A 258 31.42 3.91 5.70
CA GLY A 258 32.05 4.25 4.41
C GLY A 258 31.39 5.46 3.74
N MET A 259 30.06 5.54 3.77
CA MET A 259 29.32 6.70 3.26
C MET A 259 29.63 7.97 4.05
N LEU A 260 29.64 7.90 5.39
CA LEU A 260 29.96 9.05 6.25
C LEU A 260 31.39 9.56 6.04
N GLU A 261 32.35 8.66 5.88
CA GLU A 261 33.75 9.00 5.63
C GLU A 261 33.97 9.61 4.24
N ALA A 262 33.37 9.00 3.22
CA ALA A 262 33.56 9.41 1.83
C ALA A 262 32.88 10.74 1.50
N LEU A 263 31.67 10.98 2.00
CA LEU A 263 30.84 12.13 1.63
C LEU A 263 30.77 13.20 2.73
N ARG A 264 30.98 12.82 3.99
CA ARG A 264 30.79 13.69 5.17
C ARG A 264 29.46 14.44 5.06
N PRO A 265 28.34 13.75 4.91
CA PRO A 265 27.07 14.38 4.59
C PRO A 265 26.54 15.17 5.78
N GLU A 266 25.99 16.35 5.52
CA GLU A 266 25.27 17.18 6.49
C GLU A 266 23.78 16.81 6.52
N GLY A 267 23.32 16.09 5.47
CA GLY A 267 21.97 15.59 5.36
C GLY A 267 21.89 14.36 4.45
N ILE A 268 20.97 13.46 4.77
CA ILE A 268 20.74 12.24 4.03
C ILE A 268 19.27 12.17 3.67
N VAL A 269 18.99 12.01 2.36
CA VAL A 269 17.66 11.65 1.86
C VAL A 269 17.61 10.13 1.77
N CYS A 270 16.64 9.52 2.43
CA CYS A 270 16.43 8.09 2.36
C CYS A 270 15.35 7.76 1.34
N ALA A 271 15.52 6.62 0.65
CA ALA A 271 14.60 6.17 -0.38
C ALA A 271 13.14 6.10 0.11
N ASN A 272 12.94 5.69 1.36
CA ASN A 272 11.64 5.66 2.04
C ASN A 272 11.82 5.80 3.57
N ASP A 273 10.71 5.83 4.31
CA ASP A 273 10.72 5.98 5.77
C ASP A 273 11.29 4.75 6.49
N LEU A 274 11.17 3.54 5.92
CA LEU A 274 11.78 2.33 6.48
C LEU A 274 13.30 2.44 6.44
N THR A 275 13.86 2.78 5.29
CA THR A 275 15.31 3.03 5.13
C THR A 275 15.78 4.15 6.08
N ALA A 276 14.96 5.20 6.26
CA ALA A 276 15.29 6.30 7.18
C ALA A 276 15.28 5.86 8.65
N ALA A 277 14.32 5.02 9.06
CA ALA A 277 14.25 4.48 10.42
C ALA A 277 15.44 3.56 10.73
N GLN A 278 15.79 2.67 9.81
CA GLN A 278 16.94 1.78 9.91
C GLN A 278 18.26 2.58 9.98
N LEU A 279 18.43 3.55 9.06
CA LEU A 279 19.60 4.44 9.09
C LEU A 279 19.71 5.22 10.41
N MET A 280 18.58 5.73 10.90
CA MET A 280 18.53 6.46 12.18
C MET A 280 19.01 5.56 13.33
N GLN A 281 18.57 4.31 13.37
CA GLN A 281 19.01 3.33 14.36
C GLN A 281 20.52 3.08 14.27
N THR A 282 21.05 2.85 13.07
CA THR A 282 22.48 2.63 12.83
C THR A 282 23.30 3.85 13.22
N LEU A 283 22.92 5.07 12.82
CA LEU A 283 23.61 6.30 13.15
C LEU A 283 23.65 6.56 14.66
N LEU A 284 22.53 6.38 15.36
CA LEU A 284 22.47 6.51 16.82
C LEU A 284 23.35 5.48 17.52
N GLY A 285 23.39 4.24 17.03
CA GLY A 285 24.32 3.20 17.51
C GLY A 285 25.79 3.57 17.31
N LEU A 286 26.10 4.30 16.25
CA LEU A 286 27.43 4.83 15.96
C LEU A 286 27.76 6.12 16.75
N GLY A 287 26.85 6.61 17.60
CA GLY A 287 27.05 7.86 18.39
C GLY A 287 26.87 9.13 17.58
N VAL A 288 26.31 9.06 16.35
CA VAL A 288 26.04 10.23 15.51
C VAL A 288 24.77 10.92 15.99
N ARG A 289 24.84 12.21 16.27
CA ARG A 289 23.69 13.00 16.73
C ARG A 289 22.83 13.46 15.55
N ILE A 290 21.53 13.24 15.67
CA ILE A 290 20.50 13.62 14.69
C ILE A 290 19.57 14.63 15.38
N PRO A 291 19.38 15.82 14.86
CA PRO A 291 19.83 16.35 13.57
C PRO A 291 21.14 17.15 13.60
N GLU A 292 21.85 17.23 14.74
CA GLU A 292 22.95 18.17 14.95
C GLU A 292 24.15 17.91 14.04
N GLN A 293 24.51 16.63 13.82
CA GLN A 293 25.63 16.24 12.95
C GLN A 293 25.14 15.82 11.56
N VAL A 294 24.04 15.05 11.51
CA VAL A 294 23.46 14.56 10.26
C VAL A 294 21.95 14.72 10.31
N ARG A 295 21.38 15.37 9.32
CA ARG A 295 19.94 15.51 9.14
C ARG A 295 19.41 14.38 8.28
N ILE A 296 18.16 13.96 8.51
CA ILE A 296 17.52 12.88 7.75
C ILE A 296 16.15 13.34 7.24
N VAL A 297 15.86 13.00 5.98
CA VAL A 297 14.53 13.14 5.38
C VAL A 297 14.16 11.82 4.72
N GLY A 298 12.95 11.32 5.04
CA GLY A 298 12.35 10.13 4.43
C GLY A 298 11.32 10.47 3.36
N ILE A 299 10.66 9.45 2.87
CA ILE A 299 9.53 9.53 1.93
C ILE A 299 8.53 8.46 2.37
N ASP A 300 7.25 8.75 2.39
CA ASP A 300 6.01 8.00 2.56
C ASP A 300 5.09 8.57 3.64
N ASP A 301 5.63 9.10 4.74
CA ASP A 301 4.90 9.57 5.94
C ASP A 301 4.12 8.44 6.62
N VAL A 302 4.80 7.32 6.86
CA VAL A 302 4.21 6.17 7.54
C VAL A 302 3.93 6.47 9.02
N LYS A 303 3.03 5.68 9.63
CA LYS A 303 2.54 5.93 11.00
C LYS A 303 3.64 6.06 12.05
N TYR A 304 4.68 5.23 11.97
CA TYR A 304 5.78 5.28 12.95
C TYR A 304 6.77 6.43 12.72
N ALA A 305 6.74 7.13 11.60
CA ALA A 305 7.67 8.23 11.33
C ALA A 305 7.65 9.31 12.42
N SER A 306 6.50 9.54 13.04
CA SER A 306 6.34 10.48 14.16
C SER A 306 6.77 9.91 15.52
N LEU A 307 6.95 8.59 15.63
CA LEU A 307 7.24 7.85 16.86
C LEU A 307 8.71 7.45 16.99
N LEU A 308 9.52 7.67 15.94
CA LEU A 308 10.95 7.38 15.96
C LEU A 308 11.66 8.18 17.05
N PRO A 309 12.83 7.72 17.56
CA PRO A 309 13.61 8.43 18.58
C PRO A 309 13.83 9.90 18.24
N VAL A 310 14.07 10.20 16.95
CA VAL A 310 14.01 11.55 16.41
C VAL A 310 12.88 11.57 15.37
N PRO A 311 11.73 12.23 15.64
CA PRO A 311 10.60 12.28 14.72
C PRO A 311 11.01 12.69 13.31
N LEU A 312 10.67 11.84 12.34
CA LEU A 312 11.19 11.89 10.98
C LEU A 312 10.45 12.92 10.12
N THR A 313 11.21 13.86 9.56
CA THR A 313 10.76 14.71 8.45
C THR A 313 10.69 13.85 7.20
N THR A 314 9.58 13.93 6.47
CA THR A 314 9.32 13.03 5.36
C THR A 314 8.44 13.68 4.29
N ILE A 315 8.43 13.12 3.10
CA ILE A 315 7.48 13.48 2.04
C ILE A 315 6.24 12.59 2.18
N HIS A 316 5.11 13.21 2.47
CA HIS A 316 3.82 12.53 2.55
C HIS A 316 3.29 12.18 1.17
N GLN A 317 2.85 10.94 0.98
CA GLN A 317 2.00 10.51 -0.12
C GLN A 317 0.60 10.15 0.38
N ASP A 318 -0.43 10.60 -0.35
CA ASP A 318 -1.82 10.28 -0.01
C ASP A 318 -2.17 8.85 -0.48
N CYS A 319 -1.74 7.86 0.31
CA CYS A 319 -1.99 6.45 -0.01
C CYS A 319 -3.48 6.14 -0.12
N ALA A 320 -4.34 6.74 0.73
CA ALA A 320 -5.79 6.54 0.63
C ALA A 320 -6.33 7.13 -0.69
N GLY A 321 -5.87 8.32 -1.07
CA GLY A 321 -6.19 8.94 -2.35
C GLY A 321 -5.72 8.10 -3.55
N ILE A 322 -4.53 7.47 -3.47
CA ILE A 322 -4.04 6.52 -4.48
C ILE A 322 -5.05 5.37 -4.64
N GLY A 323 -5.53 4.78 -3.55
CA GLY A 323 -6.53 3.73 -3.60
C GLY A 323 -7.85 4.16 -4.26
N VAL A 324 -8.34 5.35 -3.92
CA VAL A 324 -9.53 5.96 -4.53
C VAL A 324 -9.34 6.15 -6.04
N ALA A 325 -8.21 6.74 -6.44
CA ALA A 325 -7.89 6.99 -7.84
C ALA A 325 -7.70 5.69 -8.65
N ALA A 326 -7.07 4.68 -8.04
CA ALA A 326 -6.87 3.37 -8.66
C ALA A 326 -8.20 2.67 -8.94
N MET A 327 -9.13 2.69 -7.98
CA MET A 327 -10.47 2.12 -8.20
C MET A 327 -11.21 2.88 -9.30
N ALA A 328 -11.16 4.21 -9.31
CA ALA A 328 -11.78 5.02 -10.35
C ALA A 328 -11.20 4.68 -11.75
N ALA A 329 -9.86 4.59 -11.86
CA ALA A 329 -9.19 4.22 -13.10
C ALA A 329 -9.60 2.82 -13.58
N MET A 330 -9.70 1.83 -12.67
CA MET A 330 -10.16 0.48 -13.02
C MET A 330 -11.60 0.47 -13.53
N LEU A 331 -12.50 1.20 -12.87
CA LEU A 331 -13.90 1.28 -13.29
C LEU A 331 -14.05 1.92 -14.66
N GLU A 332 -13.32 3.02 -14.90
CA GLU A 332 -13.28 3.69 -16.20
C GLU A 332 -12.68 2.78 -17.29
N ARG A 333 -11.61 2.05 -16.98
CA ARG A 333 -10.99 1.09 -17.92
C ARG A 333 -11.95 -0.04 -18.33
N LEU A 334 -12.81 -0.48 -17.43
CA LEU A 334 -13.84 -1.48 -17.73
C LEU A 334 -14.96 -0.94 -18.62
N GLU A 335 -15.29 0.34 -18.49
CA GLU A 335 -16.31 1.01 -19.31
C GLU A 335 -15.75 1.45 -20.67
N HIS A 336 -14.46 1.80 -20.70
CA HIS A 336 -13.76 2.38 -21.85
C HIS A 336 -12.40 1.71 -22.07
N PRO A 337 -12.37 0.44 -22.52
CA PRO A 337 -11.12 -0.31 -22.68
C PRO A 337 -10.20 0.28 -23.76
N GLU A 338 -10.74 1.07 -24.69
CA GLU A 338 -10.01 1.72 -25.77
C GLU A 338 -9.19 2.96 -25.37
N LEU A 339 -9.38 3.48 -24.17
CA LEU A 339 -8.64 4.66 -23.72
C LEU A 339 -7.13 4.35 -23.64
N PRO A 340 -6.27 5.34 -23.98
CA PRO A 340 -4.83 5.16 -23.79
C PRO A 340 -4.49 4.98 -22.31
N ALA A 341 -3.42 4.27 -22.03
CA ALA A 341 -2.89 4.12 -20.66
C ALA A 341 -2.38 5.46 -20.13
N ARG A 342 -2.60 5.74 -18.85
CA ARG A 342 -2.30 7.01 -18.19
C ARG A 342 -1.48 6.81 -16.92
N ASP A 343 -0.66 7.82 -16.59
CA ASP A 343 -0.05 7.95 -15.29
C ASP A 343 -0.87 8.97 -14.47
N ILE A 344 -1.51 8.49 -13.42
CA ILE A 344 -2.33 9.28 -12.49
C ILE A 344 -1.49 9.52 -11.24
N LEU A 345 -0.88 10.71 -11.18
CA LEU A 345 0.09 11.05 -10.14
C LEU A 345 -0.54 12.02 -9.13
N LEU A 346 -0.67 11.57 -7.88
CA LEU A 346 -1.20 12.37 -6.79
C LEU A 346 -0.12 13.33 -6.25
N PRO A 347 -0.53 14.50 -5.73
CA PRO A 347 0.40 15.47 -5.18
C PRO A 347 1.05 14.95 -3.90
N VAL A 348 2.33 15.31 -3.71
CA VAL A 348 3.10 15.05 -2.50
C VAL A 348 3.28 16.35 -1.71
N ARG A 349 3.48 16.24 -0.40
CA ARG A 349 3.78 17.36 0.48
C ARG A 349 4.87 17.02 1.49
N LEU A 350 5.66 18.02 1.87
CA LEU A 350 6.65 17.86 2.93
C LEU A 350 5.97 17.93 4.31
N VAL A 351 6.32 17.00 5.19
CA VAL A 351 5.93 16.98 6.60
C VAL A 351 7.18 17.19 7.44
N VAL A 352 7.33 18.40 7.95
CA VAL A 352 8.51 18.79 8.73
C VAL A 352 8.35 18.32 10.17
N ARG A 353 9.36 17.55 10.66
CA ARG A 353 9.49 17.11 12.04
C ARG A 353 10.88 17.46 12.57
N ARG A 354 11.43 16.65 13.47
CA ARG A 354 12.69 17.00 14.17
C ARG A 354 13.94 16.59 13.40
N SER A 355 13.93 15.53 12.61
CA SER A 355 15.11 14.93 12.00
C SER A 355 15.84 15.83 10.98
N CYS A 356 15.20 16.86 10.45
CA CYS A 356 15.82 17.84 9.55
C CYS A 356 16.45 19.04 10.27
N GLY A 357 16.25 19.18 11.59
CA GLY A 357 16.79 20.29 12.37
C GLY A 357 16.03 21.62 12.24
N ALA A 358 14.83 21.66 11.65
CA ALA A 358 14.06 22.90 11.51
C ALA A 358 13.79 23.59 12.86
N GLN A 359 13.58 22.82 13.93
CA GLN A 359 13.33 23.35 15.27
C GLN A 359 14.58 23.91 15.97
N LEU A 360 15.79 23.56 15.52
CA LEU A 360 17.03 24.13 16.07
C LEU A 360 17.20 25.59 15.64
N LYS A 361 16.74 25.95 14.43
CA LYS A 361 16.79 27.34 13.93
C LYS A 361 15.83 28.27 14.68
N SER A 362 14.69 27.78 15.17
CA SER A 362 13.75 28.59 15.93
C SER A 362 14.29 28.96 17.34
N ARG A 363 15.04 28.09 17.97
CA ARG A 363 15.66 28.35 19.28
C ARG A 363 16.85 29.34 19.22
N SER A 364 17.61 29.34 18.13
CA SER A 364 18.73 30.29 17.97
C SER A 364 18.28 31.67 17.49
N GLY A 365 17.03 31.81 17.03
CA GLY A 365 16.41 33.10 16.67
C GLY A 365 15.81 33.84 17.86
N ASP A 366 15.34 33.12 18.87
CA ASP A 366 14.68 33.70 20.07
C ASP A 366 15.65 34.21 21.15
N GLU A 367 16.89 33.74 21.13
CA GLU A 367 17.90 34.23 22.10
C GLU A 367 18.47 35.62 21.80
N ARG A 368 18.09 36.26 20.70
CA ARG A 368 18.50 37.63 20.33
C ARG A 368 17.46 38.72 20.63
N GLY A 369 16.40 38.37 21.36
CA GLY A 369 15.23 39.25 21.59
C GLY A 369 14.90 39.56 23.03
N LEU A 370 15.80 39.45 24.00
CA LEU A 370 15.54 39.91 25.37
C LEU A 370 16.78 40.59 25.95
N ALA A 371 17.11 41.78 25.45
CA ALA A 371 17.83 42.77 26.21
C ALA A 371 16.77 43.76 26.73
N TRP A 372 16.47 43.70 28.01
CA TRP A 372 15.72 44.73 28.72
C TRP A 372 16.64 45.82 29.18
N GLU A 373 16.46 47.05 28.69
CA GLU A 373 16.63 48.25 29.46
C GLU A 373 15.32 48.64 30.12
#